data_acf211bdbdd9ed112cfbb8969c4a3a02
#
_entry.id   acf211bdbdd9ed112cfbb8969c4a3a02
#
_cell.length_a   1.000
_cell.length_b   1.000
_cell.length_c   1.000
_cell.angle_alpha   90.00
_cell.angle_beta   90.00
_cell.angle_gamma   90.00
#
_symmetry.space_group_name_H-M   'P 1'
#
loop_
_entity.id
_entity.type
_entity.pdbx_description
1 polymer ?
#
loop_
_entity_poly.entity_id
_entity_poly.type
_entity_poly.pdbx_seq_one_letter_code
_entity_poly.pdbx_strand_id
1 'polypeptide(L)'
;YYNNHHKLIQFKGQWYIIYHTTMLEETAYGTKQGYRTLHMDKLNVGEDSNGKLTIEAKATYGGLSAVVQLNPYIECDASTMAWNGGLRTKESESQNKMVVDSIHTGDWLGVSSVDFSEEGANCIRIQAASEKESGKIEVWLDGPEVAKNGKKVAEVDVKPTGGGDVYEEIRANLAQSVTGEHDVYFVFRGKDYHISSWRFEK
;
A
#
# COMPACT_ATOMS: atom_id res chain seq x y z
N TYR A 1 -13.06 8.78 31.27
CA TYR A 1 -12.25 7.71 30.69
C TYR A 1 -13.04 7.10 29.54
N TYR A 2 -12.53 7.18 28.33
CA TYR A 2 -13.16 6.60 27.15
C TYR A 2 -12.82 5.12 27.08
N ASN A 3 -13.78 4.29 26.66
CA ASN A 3 -13.54 2.86 26.44
C ASN A 3 -12.41 2.68 25.44
N ASN A 4 -11.30 2.14 25.92
CA ASN A 4 -10.18 1.78 25.07
C ASN A 4 -10.24 0.26 24.82
N HIS A 5 -10.41 -0.12 23.55
CA HIS A 5 -10.33 -1.51 23.14
C HIS A 5 -8.98 -1.74 22.49
N HIS A 6 -8.36 -2.88 22.82
CA HIS A 6 -7.09 -3.28 22.25
C HIS A 6 -7.09 -4.77 21.96
N LYS A 7 -6.20 -5.19 21.05
CA LYS A 7 -5.93 -6.58 20.71
C LYS A 7 -4.44 -6.80 20.67
N LEU A 8 -3.99 -7.91 21.25
CA LEU A 8 -2.61 -8.39 21.11
C LEU A 8 -2.58 -9.43 19.99
N ILE A 9 -1.61 -9.32 19.11
CA ILE A 9 -1.37 -10.27 18.03
C ILE A 9 0.11 -10.61 17.96
N GLN A 10 0.42 -11.81 17.51
CA GLN A 10 1.78 -12.20 17.16
C GLN A 10 1.86 -12.39 15.64
N PHE A 11 2.85 -11.75 15.01
CA PHE A 11 3.10 -11.90 13.60
C PHE A 11 4.61 -12.01 13.36
N LYS A 12 5.03 -13.04 12.65
CA LYS A 12 6.45 -13.35 12.38
C LYS A 12 7.34 -13.31 13.63
N GLY A 13 6.85 -13.85 14.73
CA GLY A 13 7.58 -13.93 16.02
C GLY A 13 7.56 -12.63 16.85
N GLN A 14 7.14 -11.50 16.30
CA GLN A 14 7.00 -10.24 17.02
C GLN A 14 5.58 -10.06 17.54
N TRP A 15 5.43 -9.61 18.78
CA TRP A 15 4.16 -9.21 19.36
C TRP A 15 3.83 -7.75 19.05
N TYR A 16 2.54 -7.49 18.81
CA TYR A 16 2.00 -6.16 18.53
C TYR A 16 0.76 -5.91 19.37
N ILE A 17 0.52 -4.66 19.70
CA ILE A 17 -0.73 -4.18 20.26
C ILE A 17 -1.46 -3.33 19.22
N ILE A 18 -2.70 -3.68 18.91
CA ILE A 18 -3.62 -2.89 18.09
C ILE A 18 -4.57 -2.19 19.04
N TYR A 19 -4.72 -0.90 18.91
CA TYR A 19 -5.57 -0.09 19.77
C TYR A 19 -6.18 1.08 18.99
N HIS A 20 -7.14 1.77 19.56
CA HIS A 20 -7.69 2.98 18.95
C HIS A 20 -7.48 4.19 19.86
N THR A 21 -7.37 5.37 19.24
CA THR A 21 -7.20 6.65 19.93
C THR A 21 -7.80 7.78 19.12
N THR A 22 -8.04 8.93 19.76
CA THR A 22 -8.46 10.18 19.13
C THR A 22 -7.29 11.05 18.66
N MET A 23 -6.05 10.56 18.79
CA MET A 23 -4.85 11.35 18.57
C MET A 23 -4.78 11.95 17.15
N LEU A 24 -5.17 11.19 16.12
CA LEU A 24 -5.17 11.69 14.76
C LEU A 24 -6.19 12.83 14.58
N GLU A 25 -7.37 12.71 15.16
CA GLU A 25 -8.36 13.79 15.17
C GLU A 25 -7.79 15.05 15.81
N GLU A 26 -7.20 14.91 16.99
CA GLU A 26 -6.66 16.04 17.74
C GLU A 26 -5.48 16.71 17.04
N THR A 27 -4.58 15.92 16.44
CA THR A 27 -3.36 16.42 15.79
C THR A 27 -3.60 16.94 14.37
N ALA A 28 -4.43 16.26 13.58
CA ALA A 28 -4.67 16.62 12.17
C ALA A 28 -5.78 17.65 11.98
N TYR A 29 -6.81 17.63 12.83
CA TYR A 29 -8.00 18.48 12.68
C TYR A 29 -8.19 19.46 13.83
N GLY A 30 -7.46 19.32 14.93
CA GLY A 30 -7.60 20.16 16.10
C GLY A 30 -8.95 20.06 16.82
N THR A 31 -9.71 18.99 16.57
CA THR A 31 -11.05 18.76 17.13
C THR A 31 -11.02 17.68 18.20
N LYS A 32 -12.08 17.60 18.99
CA LYS A 32 -12.28 16.62 20.07
C LYS A 32 -13.69 16.06 20.05
N GLN A 33 -14.13 15.62 18.88
CA GLN A 33 -15.47 15.04 18.69
C GLN A 33 -15.52 13.56 19.09
N GLY A 34 -14.35 12.94 19.31
CA GLY A 34 -14.22 11.56 19.74
C GLY A 34 -14.11 10.57 18.56
N TYR A 35 -13.76 11.05 17.37
CA TYR A 35 -13.42 10.18 16.26
C TYR A 35 -12.16 9.41 16.56
N ARG A 36 -12.21 8.10 16.33
CA ARG A 36 -11.15 7.18 16.70
C ARG A 36 -10.52 6.59 15.45
N THR A 37 -9.20 6.49 15.49
CA THR A 37 -8.41 5.82 14.46
C THR A 37 -7.69 4.63 15.06
N LEU A 38 -7.46 3.62 14.23
CA LEU A 38 -6.70 2.43 14.60
C LEU A 38 -5.21 2.77 14.60
N HIS A 39 -4.53 2.34 15.66
CA HIS A 39 -3.09 2.43 15.81
C HIS A 39 -2.50 1.06 16.10
N MET A 40 -1.22 0.90 15.83
CA MET A 40 -0.48 -0.33 16.12
C MET A 40 0.94 0.02 16.57
N ASP A 41 1.40 -0.64 17.63
CA ASP A 41 2.77 -0.55 18.13
C ASP A 41 3.35 -1.93 18.39
N LYS A 42 4.68 -2.01 18.39
CA LYS A 42 5.38 -3.22 18.85
C LYS A 42 5.19 -3.38 20.35
N LEU A 43 5.06 -4.62 20.77
CA LEU A 43 4.94 -5.03 22.15
C LEU A 43 6.19 -5.81 22.56
N ASN A 44 6.88 -5.37 23.59
CA ASN A 44 7.99 -6.12 24.16
C ASN A 44 7.44 -7.14 25.17
N VAL A 45 7.65 -8.40 24.87
CA VAL A 45 7.27 -9.51 25.74
C VAL A 45 8.54 -10.23 26.18
N GLY A 46 8.74 -10.38 27.44
CA GLY A 46 9.92 -11.00 28.02
C GLY A 46 9.61 -11.64 29.39
N GLU A 47 10.64 -12.05 30.07
CA GLU A 47 10.57 -12.56 31.44
C GLU A 47 11.47 -11.72 32.35
N ASP A 48 11.05 -11.49 33.58
CA ASP A 48 11.88 -10.88 34.59
C ASP A 48 12.87 -11.91 35.21
N SER A 49 13.72 -11.46 36.13
CA SER A 49 14.71 -12.29 36.81
C SER A 49 14.12 -13.46 37.61
N ASN A 50 12.81 -13.46 37.85
CA ASN A 50 12.10 -14.52 38.59
C ASN A 50 11.31 -15.45 37.63
N GLY A 51 11.46 -15.31 36.31
CA GLY A 51 10.71 -16.08 35.32
C GLY A 51 9.26 -15.63 35.13
N LYS A 52 8.89 -14.44 35.63
CA LYS A 52 7.55 -13.89 35.47
C LYS A 52 7.45 -13.16 34.14
N LEU A 53 6.39 -13.43 33.38
CA LEU A 53 6.09 -12.76 32.13
C LEU A 53 5.98 -11.23 32.32
N THR A 54 6.71 -10.48 31.54
CA THR A 54 6.64 -9.04 31.47
C THR A 54 6.14 -8.61 30.09
N ILE A 55 5.25 -7.62 30.07
CA ILE A 55 4.71 -7.05 28.85
C ILE A 55 4.87 -5.53 28.95
N GLU A 56 5.60 -4.94 28.01
CA GLU A 56 5.78 -3.51 27.92
C GLU A 56 5.20 -3.00 26.59
N ALA A 57 4.25 -2.07 26.68
CA ALA A 57 3.63 -1.39 25.56
C ALA A 57 3.82 0.12 25.70
N LYS A 58 4.28 0.76 24.64
CA LYS A 58 4.38 2.23 24.57
C LYS A 58 3.66 2.71 23.31
N ALA A 59 2.62 3.50 23.48
CA ALA A 59 1.94 4.16 22.38
C ALA A 59 2.88 5.21 21.77
N THR A 60 3.32 4.98 20.53
CA THR A 60 4.26 5.87 19.84
C THR A 60 3.56 6.86 18.93
N TYR A 61 2.34 6.52 18.46
CA TYR A 61 1.55 7.25 17.47
C TYR A 61 2.23 7.43 16.10
N GLY A 62 3.46 6.95 15.94
CA GLY A 62 4.24 7.01 14.70
C GLY A 62 3.96 5.88 13.73
N GLY A 63 3.17 4.89 14.17
CA GLY A 63 2.95 3.66 13.40
C GLY A 63 4.13 2.71 13.46
N LEU A 64 4.01 1.60 12.72
CA LEU A 64 5.07 0.59 12.61
C LEU A 64 5.96 0.90 11.41
N SER A 65 7.25 0.72 11.57
CA SER A 65 8.14 0.48 10.43
C SER A 65 7.76 -0.84 9.76
N ALA A 66 8.07 -0.99 8.47
CA ALA A 66 7.85 -2.24 7.75
C ALA A 66 8.47 -3.43 8.52
N VAL A 67 7.73 -4.54 8.59
CA VAL A 67 8.22 -5.76 9.27
C VAL A 67 9.25 -6.47 8.41
N VAL A 68 9.04 -6.43 7.09
CA VAL A 68 9.98 -6.83 6.03
C VAL A 68 9.69 -5.94 4.84
N GLN A 69 10.70 -5.73 4.02
CA GLN A 69 10.56 -5.07 2.73
C GLN A 69 9.70 -5.94 1.80
N LEU A 70 8.94 -5.28 0.94
CA LEU A 70 8.17 -5.95 -0.08
C LEU A 70 9.08 -6.31 -1.26
N ASN A 71 9.08 -7.59 -1.64
CA ASN A 71 9.78 -8.03 -2.84
C ASN A 71 8.95 -7.70 -4.10
N PRO A 72 9.39 -6.78 -4.96
CA PRO A 72 8.64 -6.37 -6.15
C PRO A 72 8.68 -7.38 -7.30
N TYR A 73 9.53 -8.39 -7.25
CA TYR A 73 9.73 -9.38 -8.32
C TYR A 73 8.75 -10.55 -8.25
N ILE A 74 7.97 -10.65 -7.19
CA ILE A 74 6.82 -11.55 -7.10
C ILE A 74 5.54 -10.77 -7.40
N GLU A 75 4.49 -11.46 -7.82
CA GLU A 75 3.20 -10.82 -8.06
C GLU A 75 2.63 -10.26 -6.75
N CYS A 76 2.32 -8.97 -6.76
CA CYS A 76 1.73 -8.24 -5.65
C CYS A 76 0.29 -7.87 -5.99
N ASP A 77 -0.65 -8.18 -5.11
CA ASP A 77 -2.03 -7.76 -5.27
C ASP A 77 -2.15 -6.24 -5.17
N ALA A 78 -2.81 -5.61 -6.13
CA ALA A 78 -2.99 -4.16 -6.15
C ALA A 78 -3.83 -3.64 -4.97
N SER A 79 -4.67 -4.49 -4.38
CA SER A 79 -5.41 -4.18 -3.15
C SER A 79 -4.54 -4.13 -1.89
N THR A 80 -3.30 -4.62 -1.95
CA THR A 80 -2.30 -4.49 -0.88
C THR A 80 -1.62 -3.14 -1.00
N MET A 81 -2.11 -2.17 -0.24
CA MET A 81 -1.62 -0.79 -0.27
C MET A 81 -1.42 -0.25 1.15
N ALA A 82 -0.39 0.56 1.34
CA ALA A 82 -0.15 1.27 2.60
C ALA A 82 -1.01 2.54 2.67
N TRP A 83 -1.17 3.22 1.54
CA TRP A 83 -1.94 4.46 1.43
C TRP A 83 -2.71 4.50 0.12
N ASN A 84 -3.77 5.27 0.09
CA ASN A 84 -4.48 5.58 -1.15
C ASN A 84 -5.20 6.92 -1.06
N GLY A 85 -5.55 7.48 -2.21
CA GLY A 85 -6.43 8.62 -2.37
C GLY A 85 -7.42 8.35 -3.50
N GLY A 86 -8.72 8.39 -3.16
CA GLY A 86 -9.83 8.29 -4.12
C GLY A 86 -10.29 6.87 -4.45
N LEU A 87 -9.50 5.85 -4.19
CA LEU A 87 -9.74 4.48 -4.63
C LEU A 87 -10.69 3.70 -3.73
N ARG A 88 -11.28 2.67 -4.31
CA ARG A 88 -12.00 1.60 -3.62
C ARG A 88 -11.49 0.24 -4.09
N THR A 89 -11.95 -0.79 -3.43
CA THR A 89 -11.72 -2.17 -3.85
C THR A 89 -13.06 -2.88 -4.05
N LYS A 90 -13.10 -3.82 -4.99
CA LYS A 90 -14.21 -4.74 -5.21
C LYS A 90 -13.71 -6.16 -5.39
N GLU A 91 -14.59 -7.12 -5.20
CA GLU A 91 -14.30 -8.51 -5.54
C GLU A 91 -14.34 -8.69 -7.06
N SER A 92 -13.36 -9.42 -7.60
CA SER A 92 -13.31 -9.84 -9.00
C SER A 92 -13.55 -11.34 -9.06
N GLU A 93 -14.55 -11.75 -9.80
CA GLU A 93 -14.86 -13.18 -9.98
C GLU A 93 -13.79 -13.86 -10.82
N SER A 94 -13.31 -13.22 -11.90
CA SER A 94 -12.29 -13.80 -12.78
C SER A 94 -10.94 -13.95 -12.10
N GLN A 95 -10.58 -13.05 -11.16
CA GLN A 95 -9.32 -13.09 -10.42
C GLN A 95 -9.45 -13.82 -9.08
N ASN A 96 -10.66 -14.07 -8.60
CA ASN A 96 -10.95 -14.65 -7.28
C ASN A 96 -10.21 -13.92 -6.14
N LYS A 97 -10.15 -12.60 -6.21
CA LYS A 97 -9.51 -11.72 -5.22
C LYS A 97 -10.06 -10.30 -5.27
N MET A 98 -9.68 -9.50 -4.27
CA MET A 98 -9.97 -8.06 -4.28
C MET A 98 -9.09 -7.34 -5.30
N VAL A 99 -9.71 -6.45 -6.07
CA VAL A 99 -9.04 -5.62 -7.07
C VAL A 99 -9.30 -4.14 -6.80
N VAL A 100 -8.43 -3.27 -7.30
CA VAL A 100 -8.63 -1.82 -7.20
C VAL A 100 -9.68 -1.39 -8.21
N ASP A 101 -10.65 -0.64 -7.73
CA ASP A 101 -11.83 -0.17 -8.44
C ASP A 101 -12.05 1.33 -8.23
N SER A 102 -13.06 1.87 -8.94
CA SER A 102 -13.47 3.29 -8.83
C SER A 102 -12.33 4.26 -9.14
N ILE A 103 -11.49 3.89 -10.10
CA ILE A 103 -10.34 4.71 -10.51
C ILE A 103 -10.81 5.94 -11.30
N HIS A 104 -10.30 7.12 -10.91
CA HIS A 104 -10.48 8.38 -11.63
C HIS A 104 -9.13 9.10 -11.78
N THR A 105 -9.09 10.09 -12.67
CA THR A 105 -7.89 10.91 -12.85
C THR A 105 -7.49 11.61 -11.55
N GLY A 106 -6.25 11.40 -11.13
CA GLY A 106 -5.68 11.97 -9.91
C GLY A 106 -5.74 11.06 -8.70
N ASP A 107 -6.49 9.96 -8.76
CA ASP A 107 -6.45 8.94 -7.73
C ASP A 107 -5.07 8.25 -7.71
N TRP A 108 -4.71 7.69 -6.57
CA TRP A 108 -3.41 7.05 -6.41
C TRP A 108 -3.44 5.98 -5.30
N LEU A 109 -2.55 5.01 -5.40
CA LEU A 109 -2.19 4.09 -4.32
C LEU A 109 -0.69 4.15 -4.05
N GLY A 110 -0.30 3.87 -2.82
CA GLY A 110 1.09 3.82 -2.37
C GLY A 110 1.40 2.52 -1.64
N VAL A 111 2.57 1.98 -1.92
CA VAL A 111 3.12 0.77 -1.29
C VAL A 111 4.46 1.13 -0.66
N SER A 112 4.62 0.86 0.63
CA SER A 112 5.83 1.24 1.37
C SER A 112 6.90 0.14 1.33
N SER A 113 8.15 0.57 1.48
CA SER A 113 9.32 -0.29 1.70
C SER A 113 9.45 -1.41 0.66
N VAL A 114 9.42 -1.03 -0.61
CA VAL A 114 9.65 -1.94 -1.75
C VAL A 114 11.15 -2.04 -2.01
N ASP A 115 11.74 -3.24 -1.85
CA ASP A 115 13.17 -3.47 -2.01
C ASP A 115 13.49 -4.02 -3.41
N PHE A 116 14.07 -3.15 -4.25
CA PHE A 116 14.54 -3.49 -5.59
C PHE A 116 15.92 -4.14 -5.59
N SER A 117 16.56 -4.30 -4.43
CA SER A 117 17.93 -4.79 -4.28
C SER A 117 18.97 -3.95 -5.07
N GLU A 118 20.20 -4.42 -5.09
CA GLU A 118 21.29 -3.79 -5.90
C GLU A 118 21.15 -4.10 -7.40
N GLU A 119 20.52 -5.23 -7.75
CA GLU A 119 20.35 -5.64 -9.15
C GLU A 119 19.35 -4.77 -9.91
N GLY A 120 18.37 -4.26 -9.22
CA GLY A 120 17.40 -3.31 -9.73
C GLY A 120 16.34 -3.90 -10.65
N ALA A 121 15.38 -3.03 -11.03
CA ALA A 121 14.30 -3.33 -11.97
C ALA A 121 14.38 -2.43 -13.19
N ASN A 122 14.00 -2.97 -14.35
CA ASN A 122 13.99 -2.26 -15.63
C ASN A 122 12.61 -2.22 -16.29
N CYS A 123 11.67 -2.98 -15.77
CA CYS A 123 10.33 -3.11 -16.34
C CYS A 123 9.29 -3.30 -15.24
N ILE A 124 8.07 -2.88 -15.52
CA ILE A 124 6.88 -3.18 -14.72
C ILE A 124 5.83 -3.90 -15.55
N ARG A 125 5.12 -4.83 -14.91
CA ARG A 125 3.92 -5.48 -15.43
C ARG A 125 2.75 -5.21 -14.51
N ILE A 126 1.60 -4.95 -15.08
CA ILE A 126 0.35 -4.67 -14.37
C ILE A 126 -0.76 -5.49 -15.01
N GLN A 127 -1.56 -6.17 -14.22
CA GLN A 127 -2.80 -6.81 -14.66
C GLN A 127 -3.93 -5.79 -14.57
N ALA A 128 -4.46 -5.39 -15.72
CA ALA A 128 -5.52 -4.38 -15.80
C ALA A 128 -6.70 -4.86 -16.64
N ALA A 129 -7.90 -4.38 -16.33
CA ALA A 129 -9.13 -4.61 -17.07
C ALA A 129 -9.85 -3.30 -17.35
N SER A 130 -10.36 -3.14 -18.57
CA SER A 130 -11.20 -2.02 -18.96
C SER A 130 -12.23 -2.45 -20.01
N GLU A 131 -13.47 -2.05 -19.83
CA GLU A 131 -14.52 -2.38 -20.79
C GLU A 131 -14.42 -1.53 -22.06
N LYS A 132 -14.34 -0.22 -21.92
CA LYS A 132 -14.41 0.74 -23.04
C LYS A 132 -13.42 1.89 -22.94
N GLU A 133 -13.06 2.29 -21.73
CA GLU A 133 -12.26 3.48 -21.51
C GLU A 133 -10.76 3.15 -21.58
N SER A 134 -10.01 4.14 -21.99
CA SER A 134 -8.55 4.08 -21.94
C SER A 134 -8.05 4.95 -20.80
N GLY A 135 -6.93 4.56 -20.21
CA GLY A 135 -6.30 5.29 -19.13
C GLY A 135 -4.80 5.18 -19.15
N LYS A 136 -4.17 5.76 -18.14
CA LYS A 136 -2.74 5.63 -17.91
C LYS A 136 -2.47 5.41 -16.43
N ILE A 137 -1.42 4.65 -16.16
CA ILE A 137 -0.89 4.45 -14.82
C ILE A 137 0.53 5.00 -14.80
N GLU A 138 0.73 6.07 -14.06
CA GLU A 138 2.07 6.61 -13.82
C GLU A 138 2.66 5.91 -12.61
N VAL A 139 3.89 5.41 -12.73
CA VAL A 139 4.63 4.79 -11.63
C VAL A 139 5.66 5.79 -11.09
N TRP A 140 5.57 6.06 -9.80
CA TRP A 140 6.39 7.04 -9.10
C TRP A 140 7.11 6.38 -7.91
N LEU A 141 8.27 6.90 -7.54
CA LEU A 141 9.02 6.55 -6.34
C LEU A 141 8.98 7.70 -5.34
N ASP A 142 8.88 7.36 -4.06
CA ASP A 142 9.05 8.24 -2.89
C ASP A 142 8.03 9.40 -2.78
N GLY A 143 7.02 9.37 -3.64
CA GLY A 143 5.90 10.31 -3.61
C GLY A 143 5.07 10.26 -4.90
N PRO A 144 3.78 10.61 -4.84
CA PRO A 144 2.87 10.54 -6.00
C PRO A 144 3.00 11.73 -6.96
N GLU A 145 3.86 12.70 -6.67
CA GLU A 145 4.09 13.90 -7.48
C GLU A 145 5.42 14.57 -7.13
N VAL A 146 5.94 15.38 -8.02
CA VAL A 146 7.21 16.11 -7.80
C VAL A 146 7.17 17.00 -6.55
N ALA A 147 6.05 17.67 -6.28
CA ALA A 147 5.88 18.53 -5.11
C ALA A 147 5.97 17.75 -3.77
N LYS A 148 5.84 16.43 -3.82
CA LYS A 148 6.00 15.49 -2.68
C LYS A 148 7.25 14.63 -2.81
N ASN A 149 8.29 15.14 -3.42
CA ASN A 149 9.57 14.47 -3.69
C ASN A 149 9.46 13.25 -4.61
N GLY A 150 8.34 13.06 -5.28
CA GLY A 150 8.11 11.94 -6.18
C GLY A 150 8.97 12.02 -7.44
N LYS A 151 9.42 10.85 -7.91
CA LYS A 151 10.13 10.68 -9.17
C LYS A 151 9.37 9.70 -10.05
N LYS A 152 8.83 10.17 -11.19
CA LYS A 152 8.17 9.31 -12.16
C LYS A 152 9.20 8.42 -12.87
N VAL A 153 8.98 7.10 -12.85
CA VAL A 153 9.86 6.11 -13.44
C VAL A 153 9.23 5.33 -14.58
N ALA A 154 7.90 5.29 -14.68
CA ALA A 154 7.22 4.69 -15.83
C ALA A 154 5.85 5.33 -16.08
N GLU A 155 5.33 5.05 -17.28
CA GLU A 155 3.94 5.32 -17.65
C GLU A 155 3.44 4.12 -18.45
N VAL A 156 2.29 3.59 -18.06
CA VAL A 156 1.67 2.38 -18.61
C VAL A 156 0.33 2.76 -19.20
N ASP A 157 0.13 2.52 -20.49
CA ASP A 157 -1.15 2.75 -21.16
C ASP A 157 -2.11 1.59 -20.90
N VAL A 158 -3.29 1.90 -20.38
CA VAL A 158 -4.40 0.97 -20.23
C VAL A 158 -5.34 1.14 -21.44
N LYS A 159 -5.56 0.06 -22.17
CA LYS A 159 -6.50 0.02 -23.30
C LYS A 159 -7.71 -0.84 -22.94
N PRO A 160 -8.84 -0.71 -23.66
CA PRO A 160 -9.95 -1.61 -23.50
C PRO A 160 -9.54 -3.08 -23.71
N THR A 161 -9.91 -3.94 -22.76
CA THR A 161 -9.61 -5.37 -22.75
C THR A 161 -10.83 -6.23 -23.11
N GLY A 162 -11.96 -5.57 -23.42
CA GLY A 162 -13.21 -6.25 -23.78
C GLY A 162 -14.17 -6.52 -22.64
N GLY A 163 -13.82 -6.13 -21.42
CA GLY A 163 -14.70 -6.22 -20.26
C GLY A 163 -14.08 -5.72 -18.97
N GLY A 164 -14.90 -5.25 -18.05
CA GLY A 164 -14.43 -4.72 -16.75
C GLY A 164 -13.88 -5.78 -15.79
N ASP A 165 -13.97 -7.08 -16.15
CA ASP A 165 -13.39 -8.21 -15.41
C ASP A 165 -12.55 -9.14 -16.33
N VAL A 166 -12.20 -8.64 -17.53
CA VAL A 166 -11.28 -9.28 -18.48
C VAL A 166 -9.91 -8.63 -18.31
N TYR A 167 -9.02 -9.28 -17.56
CA TYR A 167 -7.69 -8.76 -17.27
C TYR A 167 -6.67 -9.15 -18.30
N GLU A 168 -5.84 -8.19 -18.69
CA GLU A 168 -4.69 -8.39 -19.56
C GLU A 168 -3.42 -7.87 -18.87
N GLU A 169 -2.30 -8.55 -19.11
CA GLU A 169 -1.00 -8.08 -18.65
C GLU A 169 -0.49 -6.98 -19.58
N ILE A 170 -0.24 -5.81 -18.99
CA ILE A 170 0.37 -4.67 -19.66
C ILE A 170 1.80 -4.50 -19.14
N ARG A 171 2.71 -4.13 -20.04
CA ARG A 171 4.13 -3.98 -19.73
C ARG A 171 4.63 -2.61 -20.12
N ALA A 172 5.49 -2.02 -19.29
CA ALA A 172 6.24 -0.82 -19.61
C ALA A 172 7.68 -0.90 -19.11
N ASN A 173 8.62 -0.39 -19.90
CA ASN A 173 9.99 -0.22 -19.44
C ASN A 173 10.08 0.99 -18.50
N LEU A 174 10.95 0.89 -17.50
CA LEU A 174 11.27 2.02 -16.65
C LEU A 174 12.20 2.99 -17.40
N ALA A 175 12.07 4.28 -17.11
CA ALA A 175 12.92 5.32 -17.70
C ALA A 175 14.42 5.14 -17.36
N GLN A 176 14.69 4.47 -16.24
CA GLN A 176 16.01 4.06 -15.78
C GLN A 176 15.86 2.87 -14.86
N SER A 177 16.94 2.11 -14.63
CA SER A 177 16.94 1.06 -13.61
C SER A 177 16.67 1.64 -12.22
N VAL A 178 15.81 0.96 -11.46
CA VAL A 178 15.45 1.33 -10.08
C VAL A 178 16.07 0.32 -9.14
N THR A 179 16.90 0.78 -8.20
CA THR A 179 17.63 -0.05 -7.21
C THR A 179 17.39 0.47 -5.80
N GLY A 180 17.61 -0.38 -4.79
CA GLY A 180 17.47 -0.01 -3.38
C GLY A 180 16.01 -0.07 -2.89
N GLU A 181 15.76 0.53 -1.74
CA GLU A 181 14.45 0.56 -1.10
C GLU A 181 13.72 1.87 -1.42
N HIS A 182 12.47 1.77 -1.86
CA HIS A 182 11.63 2.91 -2.22
C HIS A 182 10.18 2.69 -1.78
N ASP A 183 9.46 3.78 -1.56
CA ASP A 183 8.01 3.77 -1.58
C ASP A 183 7.55 3.90 -3.04
N VAL A 184 6.66 3.01 -3.47
CA VAL A 184 6.14 2.98 -4.85
C VAL A 184 4.73 3.53 -4.90
N TYR A 185 4.47 4.45 -5.81
CA TYR A 185 3.15 5.04 -6.03
C TYR A 185 2.67 4.78 -7.45
N PHE A 186 1.40 4.43 -7.56
CA PHE A 186 0.69 4.33 -8.84
C PHE A 186 -0.33 5.47 -8.89
N VAL A 187 -0.16 6.39 -9.83
CA VAL A 187 -1.04 7.54 -10.01
C VAL A 187 -1.84 7.34 -11.28
N PHE A 188 -3.14 7.48 -11.19
CA PHE A 188 -4.07 7.11 -12.24
C PHE A 188 -4.52 8.31 -13.07
N ARG A 189 -4.69 8.08 -14.38
CA ARG A 189 -5.27 9.00 -15.36
C ARG A 189 -6.34 8.27 -16.14
N GLY A 190 -7.44 8.95 -16.43
CA GLY A 190 -8.62 8.33 -17.03
C GLY A 190 -9.59 7.84 -15.97
N LYS A 191 -10.44 6.89 -16.31
CA LYS A 191 -11.49 6.34 -15.44
C LYS A 191 -11.97 4.97 -15.92
N ASP A 192 -12.79 4.32 -15.10
CA ASP A 192 -13.54 3.11 -15.46
C ASP A 192 -12.65 1.94 -15.92
N TYR A 193 -11.48 1.79 -15.30
CA TYR A 193 -10.64 0.61 -15.42
C TYR A 193 -10.22 0.11 -14.03
N HIS A 194 -9.71 -1.10 -13.97
CA HIS A 194 -9.38 -1.82 -12.74
C HIS A 194 -7.97 -2.38 -12.81
N ILE A 195 -7.32 -2.55 -11.67
CA ILE A 195 -6.05 -3.27 -11.58
C ILE A 195 -6.13 -4.37 -10.51
N SER A 196 -5.63 -5.56 -10.83
CA SER A 196 -5.64 -6.70 -9.93
C SER A 196 -4.30 -6.96 -9.26
N SER A 197 -3.21 -6.83 -10.01
CA SER A 197 -1.86 -7.08 -9.50
C SER A 197 -0.80 -6.34 -10.32
N TRP A 198 0.40 -6.34 -9.78
CA TRP A 198 1.59 -5.78 -10.41
C TRP A 198 2.84 -6.52 -9.95
N ARG A 199 3.90 -6.44 -10.75
CA ARG A 199 5.26 -6.85 -10.39
C ARG A 199 6.27 -6.09 -11.24
N PHE A 200 7.49 -6.03 -10.75
CA PHE A 200 8.61 -5.54 -11.52
C PHE A 200 9.45 -6.69 -12.08
N GLU A 201 10.27 -6.38 -13.07
CA GLU A 201 11.25 -7.30 -13.67
C GLU A 201 12.62 -6.61 -13.80
N LYS A 202 13.65 -7.46 -13.70
CA LYS A 202 15.06 -7.06 -13.87
C LYS A 202 15.39 -6.75 -15.33
#